data_7804703f9c01ba9294bff75991d4ee18
#
_entry.id   7804703f9c01ba9294bff75991d4ee18
#
_cell.length_a   1.000
_cell.length_b   1.000
_cell.length_c   1.000
_cell.angle_alpha   90.00
_cell.angle_beta   90.00
_cell.angle_gamma   90.00
#
_symmetry.space_group_name_H-M   'P 1'
#
loop_
_entity.id
_entity.type
_entity.pdbx_description
1 polymer ?
#
loop_
_entity_poly.entity_id
_entity_poly.type
_entity_poly.pdbx_seq_one_letter_code
_entity_poly.pdbx_strand_id
1 'polypeptide(L)'
;MVHLIPFYKDANFKIKEAPEIIDFVKKKRYDYHKYLECLTETFYRYNPEGKLLLSTDMTTNPVNYQGECYRQDTSDKTIIQSKVYNETRLICDDNGIDENIIMCGTDHLINRKLDKIFLNQDFDIKIPIRKTARVNNAMIVVKKVTDNVKRFFEYRYERFISDEDSDPHWDWYGDQRTYDKILREELNLLPVREPPQKFPYQLGSYEVRGCKIKLIEYGGNECGSFDIWPNHRRGFEDNTYFYDFKGKRKEYFFSSYEKERRNYERQRKKEDIRVSP
;
A
#
# COMPACT_ATOMS: atom_id res chain seq x y z
N MET A 1 11.32 4.03 14.68
CA MET A 1 10.85 2.64 14.40
C MET A 1 9.93 2.68 13.19
N VAL A 2 9.93 1.67 12.31
CA VAL A 2 9.00 1.62 11.16
C VAL A 2 7.76 0.83 11.52
N HIS A 3 6.58 1.40 11.22
CA HIS A 3 5.29 0.74 11.38
C HIS A 3 4.78 0.31 10.00
N LEU A 4 4.65 -1.00 9.76
CA LEU A 4 4.03 -1.55 8.55
C LEU A 4 2.59 -1.93 8.87
N ILE A 5 1.64 -1.38 8.12
CA ILE A 5 0.22 -1.53 8.37
C ILE A 5 -0.47 -2.09 7.13
N PRO A 6 -0.41 -3.41 6.93
CA PRO A 6 -1.17 -4.05 5.87
C PRO A 6 -2.68 -4.03 6.19
N PHE A 7 -3.50 -3.82 5.18
CA PHE A 7 -4.95 -3.95 5.28
C PHE A 7 -5.40 -5.28 4.72
N TYR A 8 -6.23 -5.98 5.49
CA TYR A 8 -6.95 -7.18 5.06
C TYR A 8 -8.35 -7.23 5.68
N LYS A 9 -9.31 -7.57 4.88
CA LYS A 9 -10.68 -7.85 5.30
C LYS A 9 -11.23 -9.01 4.48
N ASP A 10 -11.94 -9.93 5.13
CA ASP A 10 -12.69 -10.99 4.45
C ASP A 10 -13.79 -10.36 3.58
N ALA A 11 -13.94 -10.88 2.35
CA ALA A 11 -15.00 -10.43 1.46
C ALA A 11 -16.36 -10.76 2.08
N ASN A 12 -17.15 -9.74 2.36
CA ASN A 12 -18.50 -9.91 2.86
C ASN A 12 -19.49 -9.96 1.70
N PHE A 13 -19.75 -11.15 1.18
CA PHE A 13 -20.69 -11.35 0.06
C PHE A 13 -22.16 -11.01 0.37
N LYS A 14 -22.47 -10.64 1.61
CA LYS A 14 -23.80 -10.11 1.97
C LYS A 14 -23.93 -8.63 1.63
N ILE A 15 -22.83 -7.92 1.54
CA ILE A 15 -22.77 -6.53 1.11
C ILE A 15 -22.70 -6.55 -0.43
N LYS A 16 -23.29 -5.56 -1.06
CA LYS A 16 -23.26 -5.38 -2.52
C LYS A 16 -21.86 -4.96 -2.96
N GLU A 17 -20.91 -5.90 -2.91
CA GLU A 17 -19.62 -5.74 -3.57
C GLU A 17 -19.82 -5.67 -5.08
N ALA A 18 -18.99 -4.93 -5.78
CA ALA A 18 -19.03 -4.92 -7.24
C ALA A 18 -18.92 -6.35 -7.80
N PRO A 19 -19.73 -6.73 -8.79
CA PRO A 19 -19.71 -8.09 -9.36
C PRO A 19 -18.32 -8.53 -9.79
N GLU A 20 -17.50 -7.60 -10.29
CA GLU A 20 -16.11 -7.84 -10.71
C GLU A 20 -15.21 -8.26 -9.54
N ILE A 21 -15.40 -7.70 -8.34
CA ILE A 21 -14.68 -8.08 -7.12
C ILE A 21 -15.07 -9.49 -6.72
N ILE A 22 -16.37 -9.77 -6.68
CA ILE A 22 -16.91 -11.09 -6.32
C ILE A 22 -16.37 -12.14 -7.28
N ASP A 23 -16.45 -11.89 -8.58
CA ASP A 23 -15.94 -12.78 -9.62
C ASP A 23 -14.44 -12.99 -9.53
N PHE A 24 -13.69 -11.92 -9.30
CA PHE A 24 -12.24 -11.96 -9.16
C PHE A 24 -11.81 -12.78 -7.95
N VAL A 25 -12.40 -12.53 -6.78
CA VAL A 25 -12.09 -13.26 -5.54
C VAL A 25 -12.50 -14.72 -5.65
N LYS A 26 -13.70 -15.02 -6.19
CA LYS A 26 -14.19 -16.40 -6.36
C LYS A 26 -13.40 -17.20 -7.40
N LYS A 27 -13.08 -16.61 -8.54
CA LYS A 27 -12.40 -17.32 -9.65
C LYS A 27 -10.92 -17.57 -9.40
N LYS A 28 -10.24 -16.66 -8.74
CA LYS A 28 -8.77 -16.72 -8.61
C LYS A 28 -8.29 -17.45 -7.36
N ARG A 29 -9.12 -17.67 -6.34
CA ARG A 29 -8.80 -18.39 -5.10
C ARG A 29 -7.44 -18.00 -4.51
N TYR A 30 -7.12 -16.70 -4.52
CA TYR A 30 -5.88 -16.20 -3.91
C TYR A 30 -5.93 -16.39 -2.41
N ASP A 31 -4.91 -17.01 -1.86
CA ASP A 31 -4.75 -17.20 -0.43
C ASP A 31 -4.11 -15.95 0.20
N TYR A 32 -4.96 -14.99 0.55
CA TYR A 32 -4.50 -13.74 1.17
C TYR A 32 -3.91 -13.94 2.57
N HIS A 33 -4.29 -14.99 3.28
CA HIS A 33 -3.67 -15.34 4.56
C HIS A 33 -2.21 -15.69 4.36
N LYS A 34 -1.92 -16.49 3.35
CA LYS A 34 -0.53 -16.86 3.00
C LYS A 34 0.28 -15.68 2.46
N TYR A 35 -0.35 -14.73 1.78
CA TYR A 35 0.32 -13.47 1.41
C TYR A 35 0.69 -12.68 2.66
N LEU A 36 -0.20 -12.58 3.64
CA LEU A 36 0.08 -11.91 4.91
C LEU A 36 1.22 -12.59 5.67
N GLU A 37 1.27 -13.94 5.71
CA GLU A 37 2.39 -14.68 6.30
C GLU A 37 3.72 -14.31 5.64
N CYS A 38 3.79 -14.37 4.30
CA CYS A 38 5.00 -14.03 3.55
C CYS A 38 5.42 -12.56 3.72
N LEU A 39 4.44 -11.64 3.73
CA LEU A 39 4.70 -10.22 4.02
C LEU A 39 5.26 -10.03 5.42
N THR A 40 4.67 -10.68 6.42
CA THR A 40 5.11 -10.63 7.82
C THR A 40 6.54 -11.15 7.96
N GLU A 41 6.83 -12.31 7.36
CA GLU A 41 8.17 -12.89 7.41
C GLU A 41 9.21 -12.00 6.72
N THR A 42 8.92 -11.51 5.51
CA THR A 42 9.85 -10.63 4.80
C THR A 42 10.03 -9.29 5.50
N PHE A 43 8.97 -8.75 6.14
CA PHE A 43 9.08 -7.53 6.93
C PHE A 43 10.06 -7.70 8.10
N TYR A 44 9.85 -8.68 8.97
CA TYR A 44 10.71 -8.88 10.14
C TYR A 44 12.12 -9.34 9.78
N ARG A 45 12.31 -9.98 8.64
CA ARG A 45 13.62 -10.36 8.11
C ARG A 45 14.53 -9.15 7.89
N TYR A 46 13.99 -8.07 7.37
CA TYR A 46 14.74 -6.85 7.08
C TYR A 46 14.55 -5.74 8.12
N ASN A 47 13.50 -5.82 8.93
CA ASN A 47 13.12 -4.80 9.91
C ASN A 47 12.78 -5.45 11.26
N PRO A 48 13.75 -6.11 11.91
CA PRO A 48 13.49 -6.85 13.16
C PRO A 48 12.98 -5.96 14.30
N GLU A 49 13.35 -4.68 14.31
CA GLU A 49 12.87 -3.69 15.28
C GLU A 49 11.58 -2.98 14.84
N GLY A 50 11.04 -3.34 13.66
CA GLY A 50 9.80 -2.76 13.16
C GLY A 50 8.58 -3.33 13.85
N LYS A 51 7.44 -2.66 13.70
CA LYS A 51 6.13 -3.15 14.14
C LYS A 51 5.23 -3.39 12.92
N LEU A 52 4.63 -4.58 12.86
CA LEU A 52 3.59 -4.89 11.90
C LEU A 52 2.25 -4.92 12.65
N LEU A 53 1.30 -4.08 12.19
CA LEU A 53 -0.03 -3.97 12.75
C LEU A 53 -1.06 -4.22 11.64
N LEU A 54 -1.77 -5.34 11.71
CA LEU A 54 -2.78 -5.66 10.71
C LEU A 54 -4.02 -4.78 10.89
N SER A 55 -4.30 -3.95 9.89
CA SER A 55 -5.55 -3.17 9.83
C SER A 55 -6.67 -4.03 9.26
N THR A 56 -7.77 -4.19 10.01
CA THR A 56 -8.87 -5.08 9.64
C THR A 56 -10.20 -4.65 10.27
N ASP A 57 -11.27 -5.38 10.01
CA ASP A 57 -12.55 -5.18 10.68
C ASP A 57 -12.71 -6.08 11.92
N MET A 58 -13.84 -5.89 12.64
CA MET A 58 -14.14 -6.66 13.86
C MET A 58 -14.45 -8.14 13.57
N THR A 59 -14.85 -8.48 12.36
CA THR A 59 -15.35 -9.82 12.00
C THR A 59 -14.31 -10.70 11.31
N THR A 60 -13.30 -10.08 10.70
CA THR A 60 -12.22 -10.81 10.02
C THR A 60 -11.33 -11.52 11.03
N ASN A 61 -11.11 -12.81 10.81
CA ASN A 61 -10.19 -13.63 11.58
C ASN A 61 -9.03 -14.10 10.70
N PRO A 62 -7.89 -13.39 10.70
CA PRO A 62 -6.75 -13.77 9.88
C PRO A 62 -6.13 -15.08 10.40
N VAL A 63 -6.28 -16.14 9.63
CA VAL A 63 -5.74 -17.46 9.96
C VAL A 63 -4.21 -17.39 10.05
N ASN A 64 -3.64 -18.00 11.10
CA ASN A 64 -2.19 -18.06 11.37
C ASN A 64 -1.49 -16.71 11.63
N TYR A 65 -2.20 -15.61 11.74
CA TYR A 65 -1.60 -14.33 12.10
C TYR A 65 -1.57 -14.16 13.63
N GLN A 66 -0.38 -14.08 14.20
CA GLN A 66 -0.14 -13.97 15.66
C GLN A 66 0.18 -12.53 16.10
N GLY A 67 0.20 -11.58 15.16
CA GLY A 67 0.56 -10.19 15.44
C GLY A 67 -0.59 -9.34 15.96
N GLU A 68 -0.30 -8.08 16.22
CA GLU A 68 -1.28 -7.08 16.66
C GLU A 68 -2.24 -6.71 15.52
N CYS A 69 -3.51 -6.50 15.87
CA CYS A 69 -4.54 -6.05 14.93
C CYS A 69 -5.12 -4.69 15.36
N TYR A 70 -5.18 -3.76 14.41
CA TYR A 70 -5.97 -2.54 14.52
C TYR A 70 -7.35 -2.82 13.91
N ARG A 71 -8.38 -2.88 14.77
CA ARG A 71 -9.72 -3.28 14.38
C ARG A 71 -10.69 -2.11 14.44
N GLN A 72 -11.50 -1.98 13.38
CA GLN A 72 -12.58 -1.01 13.30
C GLN A 72 -13.90 -1.71 12.98
N ASP A 73 -15.00 -1.17 13.48
CA ASP A 73 -16.33 -1.67 13.12
C ASP A 73 -16.70 -1.16 11.73
N THR A 74 -16.40 -1.96 10.75
CA THR A 74 -16.68 -1.72 9.32
C THR A 74 -17.40 -2.92 8.70
N SER A 75 -18.14 -3.68 9.51
CA SER A 75 -18.85 -4.89 9.08
C SER A 75 -19.89 -4.62 7.99
N ASP A 76 -20.45 -3.40 7.97
CA ASP A 76 -21.42 -2.89 7.00
C ASP A 76 -20.80 -2.31 5.72
N LYS A 77 -19.48 -2.21 5.65
CA LYS A 77 -18.75 -1.54 4.55
C LYS A 77 -18.14 -2.52 3.56
N THR A 78 -18.01 -2.10 2.31
CA THR A 78 -17.22 -2.84 1.31
C THR A 78 -15.74 -2.90 1.71
N ILE A 79 -14.95 -3.73 1.04
CA ILE A 79 -13.51 -3.86 1.30
C ILE A 79 -12.80 -2.49 1.17
N ILE A 80 -13.11 -1.75 0.10
CA ILE A 80 -12.48 -0.45 -0.17
C ILE A 80 -12.95 0.63 0.80
N GLN A 81 -14.25 0.69 1.12
CA GLN A 81 -14.78 1.60 2.14
C GLN A 81 -14.12 1.33 3.50
N SER A 82 -14.00 0.06 3.89
CA SER A 82 -13.35 -0.35 5.14
C SER A 82 -11.88 0.07 5.17
N LYS A 83 -11.16 -0.12 4.05
CA LYS A 83 -9.76 0.29 3.94
C LYS A 83 -9.59 1.79 4.13
N VAL A 84 -10.37 2.60 3.39
CA VAL A 84 -10.28 4.07 3.48
C VAL A 84 -10.65 4.58 4.87
N TYR A 85 -11.69 4.00 5.47
CA TYR A 85 -12.09 4.32 6.84
C TYR A 85 -10.99 3.97 7.85
N ASN A 86 -10.46 2.74 7.80
CA ASN A 86 -9.43 2.28 8.73
C ASN A 86 -8.13 3.10 8.60
N GLU A 87 -7.70 3.42 7.38
CA GLU A 87 -6.53 4.28 7.13
C GLU A 87 -6.72 5.67 7.76
N THR A 88 -7.93 6.24 7.63
CA THR A 88 -8.25 7.54 8.21
C THR A 88 -8.26 7.48 9.74
N ARG A 89 -8.95 6.49 10.32
CA ARG A 89 -9.02 6.33 11.77
C ARG A 89 -7.65 6.05 12.39
N LEU A 90 -6.82 5.24 11.72
CA LEU A 90 -5.47 4.97 12.15
C LEU A 90 -4.63 6.26 12.29
N ILE A 91 -4.78 7.19 11.36
CA ILE A 91 -4.03 8.46 11.37
C ILE A 91 -4.64 9.48 12.33
N CYS A 92 -5.97 9.51 12.45
CA CYS A 92 -6.66 10.54 13.22
C CYS A 92 -6.81 10.22 14.71
N ASP A 93 -6.94 8.92 15.05
CA ASP A 93 -7.10 8.47 16.43
C ASP A 93 -5.76 8.47 17.19
N ASP A 94 -5.85 8.64 18.50
CA ASP A 94 -4.70 8.49 19.39
C ASP A 94 -4.47 7.00 19.72
N ASN A 95 -3.68 6.35 18.90
CA ASN A 95 -3.36 4.92 19.02
C ASN A 95 -1.86 4.66 19.31
N GLY A 96 -1.10 5.71 19.59
CA GLY A 96 0.34 5.64 19.90
C GLY A 96 1.23 5.38 18.68
N ILE A 97 0.69 5.48 17.45
CA ILE A 97 1.44 5.35 16.20
C ILE A 97 1.43 6.71 15.51
N ASP A 98 2.53 7.43 15.60
CA ASP A 98 2.61 8.82 15.17
C ASP A 98 3.70 9.11 14.13
N GLU A 99 4.56 8.13 13.80
CA GLU A 99 5.64 8.33 12.83
C GLU A 99 6.03 7.06 12.06
N ASN A 100 6.70 7.28 10.93
CA ASN A 100 7.28 6.23 10.07
C ASN A 100 6.30 5.11 9.70
N ILE A 101 5.12 5.50 9.21
CA ILE A 101 4.02 4.61 8.89
C ILE A 101 4.03 4.26 7.41
N ILE A 102 3.88 2.98 7.08
CA ILE A 102 3.65 2.48 5.71
C ILE A 102 2.34 1.70 5.71
N MET A 103 1.31 2.22 5.05
CA MET A 103 0.03 1.53 4.82
C MET A 103 0.05 0.85 3.46
N CYS A 104 -0.37 -0.41 3.38
CA CYS A 104 -0.32 -1.20 2.15
C CYS A 104 -1.40 -2.30 2.11
N GLY A 105 -1.45 -3.09 1.03
CA GLY A 105 -2.18 -4.35 0.98
C GLY A 105 -1.34 -5.51 1.54
N THR A 106 -1.90 -6.73 1.52
CA THR A 106 -1.17 -7.95 1.95
C THR A 106 -0.34 -8.57 0.83
N ASP A 107 -0.61 -8.23 -0.42
CA ASP A 107 0.03 -8.78 -1.61
C ASP A 107 1.36 -8.10 -1.96
N HIS A 108 2.19 -7.92 -0.92
CA HIS A 108 3.50 -7.26 -1.01
C HIS A 108 4.60 -8.12 -0.42
N LEU A 109 5.82 -7.90 -0.90
CA LEU A 109 7.05 -8.45 -0.31
C LEU A 109 8.02 -7.32 0.02
N ILE A 110 8.66 -7.43 1.17
CA ILE A 110 9.72 -6.52 1.61
C ILE A 110 11.06 -7.13 1.22
N ASN A 111 11.93 -6.33 0.62
CA ASN A 111 13.23 -6.79 0.12
C ASN A 111 14.41 -6.05 0.77
N ARG A 112 14.14 -5.04 1.59
CA ARG A 112 15.17 -4.21 2.25
C ARG A 112 14.65 -3.53 3.51
N LYS A 113 15.59 -2.95 4.25
CA LYS A 113 15.32 -2.11 5.41
C LYS A 113 14.52 -0.87 5.01
N LEU A 114 13.33 -0.71 5.58
CA LEU A 114 12.36 0.32 5.20
C LEU A 114 12.64 1.70 5.84
N ASP A 115 13.49 1.78 6.86
CA ASP A 115 13.88 3.04 7.50
C ASP A 115 14.43 4.07 6.49
N LYS A 116 15.14 3.59 5.47
CA LYS A 116 15.70 4.44 4.41
C LYS A 116 14.67 5.20 3.58
N ILE A 117 13.41 4.73 3.56
CA ILE A 117 12.32 5.43 2.86
C ILE A 117 12.03 6.78 3.52
N PHE A 118 12.34 6.91 4.82
CA PHE A 118 12.06 8.11 5.63
C PHE A 118 13.26 9.05 5.75
N LEU A 119 14.49 8.53 5.53
CA LEU A 119 15.72 9.32 5.76
C LEU A 119 15.93 10.38 4.70
N ASN A 120 16.48 11.53 5.16
CA ASN A 120 16.98 12.62 4.33
C ASN A 120 16.00 13.15 3.27
N GLN A 121 14.68 13.09 3.55
CA GLN A 121 13.65 13.54 2.64
C GLN A 121 12.66 14.45 3.36
N ASP A 122 12.32 15.56 2.71
CA ASP A 122 11.32 16.51 3.21
C ASP A 122 9.94 16.16 2.61
N PHE A 123 9.10 15.51 3.41
CA PHE A 123 7.73 15.16 3.06
C PHE A 123 6.93 14.84 4.32
N ASP A 124 5.64 14.99 4.25
CA ASP A 124 4.67 14.47 5.23
C ASP A 124 4.10 13.14 4.76
N ILE A 125 3.71 13.07 3.48
CA ILE A 125 3.10 11.89 2.85
C ILE A 125 3.79 11.57 1.53
N LYS A 126 4.06 10.27 1.24
CA LYS A 126 4.46 9.80 -0.09
C LYS A 126 3.34 9.00 -0.73
N ILE A 127 3.11 9.25 -2.00
CA ILE A 127 2.08 8.60 -2.81
C ILE A 127 2.71 8.10 -4.12
N PRO A 128 2.65 6.78 -4.41
CA PRO A 128 3.13 6.24 -5.68
C PRO A 128 2.22 6.63 -6.84
N ILE A 129 2.82 7.00 -7.96
CA ILE A 129 2.11 7.28 -9.21
C ILE A 129 2.65 6.41 -10.35
N ARG A 130 1.76 5.94 -11.21
CA ARG A 130 2.14 5.17 -12.41
C ARG A 130 2.58 6.12 -13.52
N LYS A 131 3.48 5.65 -14.39
CA LYS A 131 3.88 6.39 -15.62
C LYS A 131 2.68 6.75 -16.51
N THR A 132 1.60 5.99 -16.44
CA THR A 132 0.40 6.14 -17.25
C THR A 132 -0.71 6.97 -16.62
N ALA A 133 -0.38 7.78 -15.57
CA ALA A 133 -1.29 8.82 -15.13
C ALA A 133 -2.22 8.58 -13.93
N ARG A 134 -2.06 7.55 -13.13
CA ARG A 134 -2.94 7.36 -11.97
C ARG A 134 -2.17 7.10 -10.70
N VAL A 135 -2.66 7.67 -9.60
CA VAL A 135 -2.22 7.27 -8.26
C VAL A 135 -2.33 5.75 -8.12
N ASN A 136 -1.33 5.15 -7.54
CA ASN A 136 -1.37 3.75 -7.15
C ASN A 136 -1.28 3.64 -5.64
N ASN A 137 -2.37 3.22 -5.02
CA ASN A 137 -2.46 3.03 -3.58
C ASN A 137 -1.85 1.68 -3.12
N ALA A 138 -0.74 1.25 -3.75
CA ALA A 138 -0.02 0.06 -3.33
C ALA A 138 0.58 0.25 -1.95
N MET A 139 1.17 1.42 -1.71
CA MET A 139 1.60 1.86 -0.39
C MET A 139 1.38 3.36 -0.24
N ILE A 140 1.06 3.78 0.97
CA ILE A 140 1.06 5.20 1.39
C ILE A 140 2.02 5.31 2.56
N VAL A 141 2.95 6.25 2.47
CA VAL A 141 3.97 6.48 3.51
C VAL A 141 3.65 7.77 4.23
N VAL A 142 3.54 7.73 5.55
CA VAL A 142 3.39 8.90 6.42
C VAL A 142 4.64 9.01 7.29
N LYS A 143 5.34 10.17 7.22
CA LYS A 143 6.57 10.38 7.97
C LYS A 143 6.30 10.66 9.44
N LYS A 144 5.37 11.57 9.68
CA LYS A 144 4.91 11.95 11.02
C LYS A 144 3.45 12.35 10.97
N VAL A 145 2.66 11.93 11.95
CA VAL A 145 1.27 12.33 12.10
C VAL A 145 1.25 13.72 12.74
N THR A 146 0.92 14.73 11.93
CA THR A 146 0.72 16.11 12.34
C THR A 146 -0.76 16.49 12.16
N ASP A 147 -1.19 17.62 12.71
CA ASP A 147 -2.56 18.10 12.50
C ASP A 147 -2.89 18.30 11.01
N ASN A 148 -1.91 18.71 10.19
CA ASN A 148 -2.10 18.83 8.75
C ASN A 148 -2.34 17.45 8.12
N VAL A 149 -1.56 16.45 8.51
CA VAL A 149 -1.72 15.06 8.04
C VAL A 149 -3.10 14.51 8.45
N LYS A 150 -3.53 14.72 9.71
CA LYS A 150 -4.87 14.32 10.17
C LYS A 150 -5.95 14.95 9.32
N ARG A 151 -5.91 16.28 9.16
CA ARG A 151 -6.88 17.03 8.32
C ARG A 151 -6.88 16.57 6.85
N PHE A 152 -5.73 16.21 6.32
CA PHE A 152 -5.65 15.68 4.96
C PHE A 152 -6.36 14.32 4.83
N PHE A 153 -6.18 13.39 5.79
CA PHE A 153 -6.84 12.10 5.79
C PHE A 153 -8.36 12.21 6.05
N GLU A 154 -8.79 13.10 6.92
CA GLU A 154 -10.21 13.42 7.13
C GLU A 154 -10.85 13.95 5.84
N TYR A 155 -10.22 14.93 5.21
CA TYR A 155 -10.68 15.46 3.92
C TYR A 155 -10.73 14.40 2.83
N ARG A 156 -9.71 13.54 2.75
CA ARG A 156 -9.72 12.40 1.84
C ARG A 156 -10.93 11.49 2.08
N TYR A 157 -11.25 11.20 3.32
CA TYR A 157 -12.39 10.38 3.68
C TYR A 157 -13.72 11.04 3.28
N GLU A 158 -13.90 12.31 3.59
CA GLU A 158 -15.08 13.07 3.18
C GLU A 158 -15.25 13.06 1.66
N ARG A 159 -14.17 13.29 0.91
CA ARG A 159 -14.19 13.22 -0.55
C ARG A 159 -14.51 11.82 -1.06
N PHE A 160 -13.97 10.81 -0.43
CA PHE A 160 -14.27 9.42 -0.80
C PHE A 160 -15.77 9.12 -0.67
N ILE A 161 -16.39 9.51 0.43
CA ILE A 161 -17.84 9.29 0.64
C ILE A 161 -18.68 10.14 -0.32
N SER A 162 -18.34 11.41 -0.53
CA SER A 162 -19.11 12.31 -1.40
C SER A 162 -19.07 11.91 -2.87
N ASP A 163 -18.02 11.22 -3.29
CA ASP A 163 -17.79 10.83 -4.69
C ASP A 163 -18.25 9.39 -4.99
N GLU A 164 -18.72 8.63 -3.99
CA GLU A 164 -19.04 7.19 -4.11
C GLU A 164 -20.04 6.89 -5.23
N ASP A 165 -21.09 7.69 -5.36
CA ASP A 165 -22.12 7.51 -6.39
C ASP A 165 -21.72 7.98 -7.80
N SER A 166 -20.58 8.65 -7.93
CA SER A 166 -20.16 9.29 -9.18
C SER A 166 -19.46 8.35 -10.18
N ASP A 167 -19.06 7.15 -9.73
CA ASP A 167 -18.20 6.26 -10.51
C ASP A 167 -18.57 4.78 -10.32
N PRO A 168 -18.97 4.06 -11.40
CA PRO A 168 -19.39 2.66 -11.34
C PRO A 168 -18.26 1.70 -10.91
N HIS A 169 -16.99 2.14 -10.91
CA HIS A 169 -15.84 1.36 -10.46
C HIS A 169 -15.31 1.82 -9.10
N TRP A 170 -16.11 2.60 -8.35
CA TRP A 170 -15.71 3.16 -7.06
C TRP A 170 -15.36 2.08 -6.05
N ASP A 171 -16.11 1.02 -6.00
CA ASP A 171 -15.89 -0.13 -5.11
C ASP A 171 -14.55 -0.86 -5.33
N TRP A 172 -13.87 -0.60 -6.45
CA TRP A 172 -12.59 -1.22 -6.75
C TRP A 172 -11.40 -0.24 -6.74
N TYR A 173 -11.63 0.99 -7.18
CA TYR A 173 -10.59 1.99 -7.38
C TYR A 173 -10.82 3.29 -6.61
N GLY A 174 -11.89 3.39 -5.84
CA GLY A 174 -12.27 4.62 -5.15
C GLY A 174 -11.17 5.18 -4.26
N ASP A 175 -10.44 4.31 -3.56
CA ASP A 175 -9.31 4.71 -2.73
C ASP A 175 -8.19 5.40 -3.53
N GLN A 176 -7.91 4.95 -4.75
CA GLN A 176 -6.90 5.54 -5.64
C GLN A 176 -7.43 6.80 -6.33
N ARG A 177 -8.69 6.75 -6.77
CA ARG A 177 -9.35 7.86 -7.47
C ARG A 177 -9.55 9.08 -6.60
N THR A 178 -9.80 8.88 -5.31
CA THR A 178 -9.92 9.99 -4.36
C THR A 178 -8.62 10.77 -4.27
N TYR A 179 -7.47 10.09 -4.12
CA TYR A 179 -6.18 10.76 -4.15
C TYR A 179 -5.94 11.50 -5.48
N ASP A 180 -6.25 10.86 -6.61
CA ASP A 180 -6.07 11.47 -7.92
C ASP A 180 -6.93 12.72 -8.10
N LYS A 181 -8.20 12.69 -7.68
CA LYS A 181 -9.10 13.86 -7.70
C LYS A 181 -8.58 14.99 -6.82
N ILE A 182 -8.22 14.70 -5.56
CA ILE A 182 -7.68 15.70 -4.63
C ILE A 182 -6.44 16.38 -5.22
N LEU A 183 -5.48 15.59 -5.68
CA LEU A 183 -4.24 16.14 -6.26
C LEU A 183 -4.53 17.02 -7.48
N ARG A 184 -5.47 16.65 -8.34
CA ARG A 184 -5.85 17.44 -9.52
C ARG A 184 -6.51 18.75 -9.17
N GLU A 185 -7.46 18.72 -8.24
CA GLU A 185 -8.20 19.91 -7.81
C GLU A 185 -7.28 20.90 -7.10
N GLU A 186 -6.51 20.44 -6.14
CA GLU A 186 -5.63 21.29 -5.32
C GLU A 186 -4.44 21.86 -6.12
N LEU A 187 -3.99 21.15 -7.17
CA LEU A 187 -2.91 21.62 -8.04
C LEU A 187 -3.43 22.32 -9.31
N ASN A 188 -4.74 22.59 -9.40
CA ASN A 188 -5.40 23.23 -10.55
C ASN A 188 -5.08 22.55 -11.90
N LEU A 189 -5.06 21.23 -11.89
CA LEU A 189 -4.77 20.46 -13.10
C LEU A 189 -6.05 20.18 -13.88
N LEU A 190 -5.98 20.31 -15.17
CA LEU A 190 -7.13 20.06 -16.05
C LEU A 190 -7.67 18.63 -15.88
N PRO A 191 -9.01 18.43 -15.97
CA PRO A 191 -9.60 17.12 -15.93
C PRO A 191 -9.01 16.24 -17.03
N VAL A 192 -8.72 15.00 -16.69
CA VAL A 192 -8.22 14.03 -17.68
C VAL A 192 -9.36 13.66 -18.59
N ARG A 193 -9.20 13.89 -19.90
CA ARG A 193 -10.03 13.24 -20.90
C ARG A 193 -9.64 11.77 -20.96
N GLU A 194 -10.60 10.89 -20.90
CA GLU A 194 -10.33 9.47 -21.08
C GLU A 194 -10.10 9.14 -22.57
N PRO A 195 -9.07 8.32 -22.87
CA PRO A 195 -8.03 7.81 -21.97
C PRO A 195 -6.98 8.90 -21.66
N PRO A 196 -6.44 8.91 -20.45
CA PRO A 196 -5.44 9.90 -20.08
C PRO A 196 -4.18 9.72 -20.92
N GLN A 197 -3.87 10.68 -21.76
CA GLN A 197 -2.73 10.58 -22.66
C GLN A 197 -1.38 10.72 -21.94
N LYS A 198 -1.32 11.52 -20.89
CA LYS A 198 -0.14 11.63 -20.00
C LYS A 198 -0.58 12.18 -18.65
N PHE A 199 0.13 11.79 -17.60
CA PHE A 199 -0.09 12.32 -16.29
C PHE A 199 0.49 13.74 -16.21
N PRO A 200 -0.26 14.73 -15.73
CA PRO A 200 0.23 16.10 -15.66
C PRO A 200 1.22 16.33 -14.52
N TYR A 201 1.35 15.39 -13.58
CA TYR A 201 2.26 15.55 -12.46
C TYR A 201 3.69 15.12 -12.84
N GLN A 202 4.64 15.88 -12.40
CA GLN A 202 6.03 15.46 -12.33
C GLN A 202 6.29 14.77 -11.00
N LEU A 203 7.24 13.83 -10.98
CA LEU A 203 7.75 13.31 -9.73
C LEU A 203 8.36 14.47 -8.93
N GLY A 204 8.02 14.57 -7.65
CA GLY A 204 8.48 15.69 -6.83
C GLY A 204 7.60 15.92 -5.61
N SER A 205 7.82 17.04 -4.94
CA SER A 205 7.09 17.45 -3.75
C SER A 205 6.11 18.58 -4.08
N TYR A 206 4.92 18.47 -3.52
CA TYR A 206 3.83 19.43 -3.69
C TYR A 206 3.25 19.75 -2.31
N GLU A 207 2.77 20.96 -2.13
CA GLU A 207 1.99 21.32 -0.96
C GLU A 207 0.48 21.19 -1.28
N VAL A 208 -0.21 20.38 -0.51
CA VAL A 208 -1.65 20.13 -0.65
C VAL A 208 -2.28 20.22 0.75
N ARG A 209 -3.12 21.22 0.97
CA ARG A 209 -3.79 21.47 2.27
C ARG A 209 -2.84 21.52 3.46
N GLY A 210 -1.68 22.14 3.29
CA GLY A 210 -0.65 22.25 4.31
C GLY A 210 0.18 20.99 4.55
N CYS A 211 -0.03 19.93 3.75
CA CYS A 211 0.81 18.73 3.74
C CYS A 211 1.80 18.77 2.60
N LYS A 212 3.05 18.38 2.86
CA LYS A 212 4.06 18.14 1.84
C LYS A 212 3.87 16.73 1.27
N ILE A 213 3.22 16.64 0.12
CA ILE A 213 2.99 15.40 -0.61
C ILE A 213 4.15 15.14 -1.57
N LYS A 214 4.88 14.05 -1.39
CA LYS A 214 5.90 13.59 -2.32
C LYS A 214 5.36 12.52 -3.24
N LEU A 215 5.32 12.82 -4.54
CA LEU A 215 4.96 11.85 -5.57
C LEU A 215 6.18 11.02 -5.95
N ILE A 216 6.09 9.70 -5.82
CA ILE A 216 7.15 8.75 -6.14
C ILE A 216 6.74 7.84 -7.29
N GLU A 217 7.72 7.31 -8.03
CA GLU A 217 7.45 6.43 -9.16
C GLU A 217 6.99 5.04 -8.68
N TYR A 218 5.79 4.64 -9.11
CA TYR A 218 5.36 3.25 -9.00
C TYR A 218 6.11 2.40 -10.03
N GLY A 219 6.82 1.40 -9.55
CA GLY A 219 7.81 0.65 -10.35
C GLY A 219 9.24 1.13 -10.14
N GLY A 220 9.45 2.16 -9.31
CA GLY A 220 10.77 2.63 -8.89
C GLY A 220 11.32 1.90 -7.66
N ASN A 221 12.43 2.40 -7.13
CA ASN A 221 13.13 1.73 -6.02
C ASN A 221 12.33 1.71 -4.70
N GLU A 222 11.54 2.75 -4.40
CA GLU A 222 10.78 2.80 -3.15
C GLU A 222 9.54 1.92 -3.19
N CYS A 223 8.84 1.88 -4.33
CA CYS A 223 7.66 1.07 -4.56
C CYS A 223 7.76 0.33 -5.88
N GLY A 224 8.36 -0.84 -5.86
CA GLY A 224 8.51 -1.70 -7.04
C GLY A 224 7.19 -2.30 -7.48
N SER A 225 7.09 -2.53 -8.78
CA SER A 225 6.01 -3.28 -9.38
C SER A 225 6.61 -4.50 -10.07
N PHE A 226 6.09 -5.69 -9.76
CA PHE A 226 6.46 -6.86 -10.52
C PHE A 226 5.80 -6.76 -11.91
N ASP A 227 6.58 -6.46 -12.95
CA ASP A 227 6.05 -6.29 -14.30
C ASP A 227 6.10 -7.60 -15.08
N ILE A 228 4.93 -8.03 -15.60
CA ILE A 228 4.77 -9.26 -16.39
C ILE A 228 4.88 -9.04 -17.91
N TRP A 229 5.09 -7.82 -18.36
CA TRP A 229 5.23 -7.57 -19.79
C TRP A 229 6.56 -8.12 -20.29
N PRO A 230 6.58 -8.89 -21.40
CA PRO A 230 7.79 -9.60 -21.89
C PRO A 230 9.00 -8.70 -22.10
N ASN A 231 8.78 -7.41 -22.33
CA ASN A 231 9.82 -6.43 -22.60
C ASN A 231 10.31 -5.68 -21.33
N HIS A 232 9.68 -5.89 -20.17
CA HIS A 232 9.98 -5.26 -18.90
C HIS A 232 10.14 -6.31 -17.81
N ARG A 233 10.97 -7.32 -18.06
CA ARG A 233 11.39 -8.28 -17.04
C ARG A 233 12.31 -7.61 -16.01
N ARG A 234 11.80 -6.61 -15.30
CA ARG A 234 12.39 -6.18 -14.05
C ARG A 234 12.05 -7.25 -13.01
N GLY A 235 12.86 -8.27 -12.97
CA GLY A 235 12.89 -9.20 -11.87
C GLY A 235 13.16 -8.42 -10.57
N PHE A 236 13.18 -9.11 -9.43
CA PHE A 236 13.67 -8.55 -8.17
C PHE A 236 14.98 -7.78 -8.44
N GLU A 237 14.87 -6.46 -8.52
CA GLU A 237 16.04 -5.60 -8.55
C GLU A 237 16.55 -5.49 -7.11
N ASP A 238 17.84 -5.72 -6.92
CA ASP A 238 18.47 -5.69 -5.58
C ASP A 238 18.30 -4.33 -4.87
N ASN A 239 17.82 -3.31 -5.56
CA ASN A 239 17.63 -1.95 -5.05
C ASN A 239 16.20 -1.60 -4.63
N THR A 240 15.22 -2.45 -4.86
CA THR A 240 13.82 -2.18 -4.53
C THR A 240 13.50 -2.55 -3.10
N TYR A 241 12.84 -1.66 -2.37
CA TYR A 241 12.46 -1.86 -0.97
C TYR A 241 11.18 -2.67 -0.81
N PHE A 242 10.23 -2.45 -1.70
CA PHE A 242 8.85 -2.87 -1.55
C PHE A 242 8.28 -3.31 -2.89
N TYR A 243 7.80 -4.56 -3.00
CA TYR A 243 7.22 -5.12 -4.22
C TYR A 243 5.71 -5.32 -4.10
N ASP A 244 4.97 -4.83 -5.08
CA ASP A 244 3.52 -4.97 -5.22
C ASP A 244 3.15 -5.98 -6.31
N PHE A 245 2.27 -6.94 -5.96
CA PHE A 245 1.83 -8.03 -6.84
C PHE A 245 0.34 -7.91 -7.21
N LYS A 246 -0.12 -6.76 -7.67
CA LYS A 246 -1.53 -6.55 -8.06
C LYS A 246 -1.97 -7.39 -9.26
N GLY A 247 -3.25 -7.80 -9.25
CA GLY A 247 -3.89 -8.48 -10.36
C GLY A 247 -3.23 -9.80 -10.75
N LYS A 248 -3.01 -10.02 -12.06
CA LYS A 248 -2.38 -11.26 -12.58
C LYS A 248 -0.97 -11.52 -12.05
N ARG A 249 -0.30 -10.50 -11.53
CA ARG A 249 1.06 -10.63 -10.96
C ARG A 249 1.11 -11.48 -9.70
N LYS A 250 -0.02 -11.66 -9.02
CA LYS A 250 -0.15 -12.56 -7.87
C LYS A 250 0.25 -14.01 -8.16
N GLU A 251 0.18 -14.44 -9.41
CA GLU A 251 0.62 -15.77 -9.83
C GLU A 251 2.13 -15.99 -9.61
N TYR A 252 2.91 -14.90 -9.57
CA TYR A 252 4.36 -14.93 -9.36
C TYR A 252 4.77 -14.65 -7.91
N PHE A 253 3.81 -14.38 -7.02
CA PHE A 253 4.10 -13.98 -5.65
C PHE A 253 4.95 -15.00 -4.91
N PHE A 254 4.49 -16.25 -4.84
CA PHE A 254 5.19 -17.29 -4.08
C PHE A 254 6.54 -17.68 -4.69
N SER A 255 6.66 -17.72 -6.00
CA SER A 255 7.96 -17.95 -6.65
C SER A 255 8.95 -16.81 -6.39
N SER A 256 8.45 -15.58 -6.29
CA SER A 256 9.22 -14.40 -5.94
C SER A 256 9.64 -14.41 -4.47
N TYR A 257 8.75 -14.78 -3.57
CA TYR A 257 9.04 -14.96 -2.15
C TYR A 257 10.14 -16.02 -1.93
N GLU A 258 10.05 -17.19 -2.58
CA GLU A 258 11.07 -18.24 -2.49
C GLU A 258 12.42 -17.79 -3.04
N LYS A 259 12.43 -16.99 -4.11
CA LYS A 259 13.66 -16.42 -4.66
C LYS A 259 14.29 -15.42 -3.69
N GLU A 260 13.49 -14.54 -3.10
CA GLU A 260 13.92 -13.55 -2.11
C GLU A 260 14.52 -14.26 -0.87
N ARG A 261 13.84 -15.27 -0.33
CA ARG A 261 14.31 -16.08 0.80
C ARG A 261 15.70 -16.68 0.55
N ARG A 262 15.88 -17.31 -0.61
CA ARG A 262 17.19 -17.88 -1.00
C ARG A 262 18.29 -16.83 -1.15
N ASN A 263 17.96 -15.65 -1.66
CA ASN A 263 18.92 -14.55 -1.77
C ASN A 263 19.36 -14.04 -0.40
N TYR A 264 18.41 -13.85 0.52
CA TYR A 264 18.70 -13.46 1.88
C TYR A 264 19.59 -14.47 2.61
N GLU A 265 19.26 -15.77 2.53
CA GLU A 265 20.08 -16.84 3.13
C GLU A 265 21.52 -16.87 2.59
N ARG A 266 21.69 -16.60 1.29
CA ARG A 266 23.03 -16.50 0.65
C ARG A 266 23.81 -15.27 1.15
N GLN A 267 23.13 -14.15 1.35
CA GLN A 267 23.75 -12.93 1.88
C GLN A 267 24.21 -13.13 3.32
N ARG A 268 23.37 -13.69 4.17
CA ARG A 268 23.73 -14.03 5.56
C ARG A 268 24.96 -14.94 5.64
N LYS A 269 24.98 -16.02 4.88
CA LYS A 269 26.14 -16.92 4.84
C LYS A 269 27.45 -16.21 4.46
N LYS A 270 27.40 -15.23 3.56
CA LYS A 270 28.58 -14.44 3.19
C LYS A 270 29.02 -13.49 4.29
N GLU A 271 28.09 -12.94 5.06
CA GLU A 271 28.37 -12.07 6.20
C GLU A 271 28.97 -12.88 7.36
N ASP A 272 28.39 -14.02 7.67
CA ASP A 272 28.91 -14.94 8.71
C ASP A 272 30.36 -15.39 8.44
N ILE A 273 30.69 -15.66 7.15
CA ILE A 273 32.08 -16.02 6.74
C ILE A 273 33.04 -14.84 6.90
N ARG A 274 32.59 -13.59 6.71
CA ARG A 274 33.45 -12.41 6.86
C ARG A 274 33.71 -12.00 8.32
N VAL A 275 32.87 -12.44 9.23
CA VAL A 275 32.94 -12.12 10.65
C VAL A 275 33.66 -13.23 11.46
N SER A 276 33.87 -14.41 10.83
CA SER A 276 34.66 -15.49 11.45
C SER A 276 36.13 -15.11 11.37
N PRO A 277 36.84 -15.05 12.53
CA PRO A 277 38.23 -14.62 12.61
C PRO A 277 39.18 -15.58 11.90
#